data_ff8a147cda45da86255f1eb76e20551f
#
_entry.id   ff8a147cda45da86255f1eb76e20551f
#
_cell.length_a   1.000
_cell.length_b   1.000
_cell.length_c   1.000
_cell.angle_alpha   90.00
_cell.angle_beta   90.00
_cell.angle_gamma   90.00
#
_symmetry.space_group_name_H-M   'P 1'
#
loop_
_entity.id
_entity.type
_entity.pdbx_description
1 polymer ?
#
loop_
_entity_poly.entity_id
_entity_poly.type
_entity_poly.pdbx_seq_one_letter_code
_entity_poly.pdbx_strand_id
1 'polypeptide(L)'
;MPRVSKRTGQQSIYFENPPVITNWANIVGPMEGQGPYGQEFDWVLEDYLFGEQSWEKAEAKMLRETVKLVASKANLPLGNIEVLLAGDLLNQIISANFAARELKIPFLGLYGACSTMAEGIALGAMLIDGGFYSTLTVGVTSHHHTAERQFRFPTEQGAQRLPSSQ
;
A
#
# COMPACT_ATOMS: atom_id res chain seq x y z
N MET A 1 -6.28 1.07 37.23
CA MET A 1 -6.18 -0.36 36.94
C MET A 1 -4.87 -0.61 36.22
N PRO A 2 -4.06 -1.61 36.57
CA PRO A 2 -2.86 -1.96 35.80
C PRO A 2 -3.30 -2.38 34.39
N ARG A 3 -2.63 -1.84 33.36
CA ARG A 3 -2.88 -2.27 31.97
C ARG A 3 -2.46 -3.74 31.82
N VAL A 4 -3.39 -4.59 31.42
CA VAL A 4 -3.06 -5.97 31.02
C VAL A 4 -2.18 -5.89 29.78
N SER A 5 -1.04 -6.57 29.82
CA SER A 5 -0.15 -6.62 28.67
C SER A 5 -0.79 -7.47 27.56
N LYS A 6 -0.92 -6.92 26.39
CA LYS A 6 -1.34 -7.66 25.17
C LYS A 6 -0.18 -8.41 24.53
N ARG A 7 1.02 -8.28 25.07
CA ARG A 7 2.21 -8.98 24.58
C ARG A 7 2.25 -10.39 25.12
N THR A 8 2.39 -11.36 24.23
CA THR A 8 2.56 -12.78 24.55
C THR A 8 3.93 -13.25 24.10
N GLY A 9 4.76 -13.71 25.03
CA GLY A 9 6.15 -14.04 24.74
C GLY A 9 6.99 -12.81 24.39
N GLN A 10 7.95 -12.98 23.48
CA GLN A 10 8.87 -11.89 23.11
C GLN A 10 8.41 -11.04 21.94
N GLN A 11 7.67 -11.63 20.98
CA GLN A 11 7.41 -11.00 19.67
C GLN A 11 5.94 -11.06 19.22
N SER A 12 5.05 -11.63 20.04
CA SER A 12 3.65 -11.79 19.66
C SER A 12 2.75 -10.82 20.42
N ILE A 13 1.67 -10.41 19.77
CA ILE A 13 0.61 -9.59 20.35
C ILE A 13 -0.69 -10.37 20.23
N TYR A 14 -1.43 -10.42 21.31
CA TYR A 14 -2.75 -11.04 21.39
C TYR A 14 -3.82 -9.96 21.50
N PHE A 15 -4.84 -10.05 20.65
CA PHE A 15 -6.00 -9.18 20.68
C PHE A 15 -7.19 -9.96 21.28
N GLU A 16 -7.79 -9.45 22.34
CA GLU A 16 -9.01 -10.04 22.92
C GLU A 16 -10.19 -9.91 21.96
N ASN A 17 -10.29 -8.77 21.29
CA ASN A 17 -11.29 -8.48 20.25
C ASN A 17 -10.56 -8.15 18.95
N PRO A 18 -10.10 -9.16 18.22
CA PRO A 18 -9.29 -8.94 17.04
C PRO A 18 -10.10 -8.18 15.96
N PRO A 19 -9.54 -7.12 15.36
CA PRO A 19 -10.17 -6.48 14.23
C PRO A 19 -10.25 -7.45 13.04
N VAL A 20 -11.21 -7.23 12.16
CA VAL A 20 -11.44 -8.07 10.99
C VAL A 20 -11.09 -7.31 9.71
N ILE A 21 -10.50 -8.02 8.75
CA ILE A 21 -10.37 -7.52 7.38
C ILE A 21 -11.70 -7.78 6.68
N THR A 22 -12.42 -6.72 6.36
CA THR A 22 -13.75 -6.81 5.75
C THR A 22 -13.69 -6.90 4.24
N ASN A 23 -12.73 -6.22 3.62
CA ASN A 23 -12.58 -6.20 2.18
C ASN A 23 -11.12 -6.01 1.77
N TRP A 24 -10.82 -6.36 0.53
CA TRP A 24 -9.53 -6.14 -0.11
C TRP A 24 -9.74 -5.80 -1.58
N ALA A 25 -8.76 -5.13 -2.18
CA ALA A 25 -8.74 -4.83 -3.60
C ALA A 25 -7.29 -4.78 -4.10
N ASN A 26 -7.13 -5.05 -5.38
CA ASN A 26 -5.85 -4.98 -6.06
C ASN A 26 -5.99 -4.42 -7.48
N ILE A 27 -4.96 -3.68 -7.89
CA ILE A 27 -4.79 -3.18 -9.26
C ILE A 27 -3.38 -3.59 -9.67
N VAL A 28 -3.25 -4.20 -10.83
CA VAL A 28 -1.97 -4.70 -11.33
C VAL A 28 -1.68 -4.22 -12.75
N GLY A 29 -0.41 -4.24 -13.12
CA GLY A 29 0.03 -3.92 -14.47
C GLY A 29 -0.22 -5.05 -15.49
N PRO A 30 0.03 -4.77 -16.78
CA PRO A 30 -0.24 -5.73 -17.87
C PRO A 30 0.51 -7.06 -17.74
N MET A 31 1.73 -7.05 -17.22
CA MET A 31 2.52 -8.27 -17.07
C MET A 31 1.90 -9.24 -16.06
N GLU A 32 1.43 -8.72 -14.92
CA GLU A 32 0.75 -9.52 -13.91
C GLU A 32 -0.56 -10.09 -14.44
N GLY A 33 -1.28 -9.30 -15.25
CA GLY A 33 -2.50 -9.76 -15.92
C GLY A 33 -2.29 -10.91 -16.90
N GLN A 34 -1.07 -11.06 -17.45
CA GLN A 34 -0.69 -12.17 -18.31
C GLN A 34 -0.19 -13.40 -17.53
N GLY A 35 0.01 -13.24 -16.22
CA GLY A 35 0.46 -14.30 -15.34
C GLY A 35 -0.63 -15.30 -15.00
N PRO A 36 -0.28 -16.38 -14.28
CA PRO A 36 -1.20 -17.48 -13.97
C PRO A 36 -2.40 -17.04 -13.10
N TYR A 37 -2.29 -15.92 -12.40
CA TYR A 37 -3.34 -15.36 -11.54
C TYR A 37 -4.02 -14.13 -12.16
N GLY A 38 -3.84 -13.87 -13.47
CA GLY A 38 -4.35 -12.67 -14.13
C GLY A 38 -5.85 -12.46 -13.99
N GLN A 39 -6.63 -13.53 -13.88
CA GLN A 39 -8.08 -13.47 -13.72
C GLN A 39 -8.54 -13.24 -12.27
N GLU A 40 -7.63 -13.37 -11.31
CA GLU A 40 -7.93 -13.20 -9.89
C GLU A 40 -7.79 -11.74 -9.42
N PHE A 41 -7.21 -10.87 -10.26
CA PHE A 41 -7.05 -9.47 -9.93
C PHE A 41 -8.32 -8.66 -10.21
N ASP A 42 -8.62 -7.73 -9.33
CA ASP A 42 -9.81 -6.88 -9.46
C ASP A 42 -9.73 -5.96 -10.68
N TRP A 43 -8.51 -5.48 -11.01
CA TRP A 43 -8.29 -4.62 -12.15
C TRP A 43 -6.89 -4.83 -12.74
N VAL A 44 -6.85 -5.21 -13.99
CA VAL A 44 -5.61 -5.30 -14.79
C VAL A 44 -5.54 -4.08 -15.70
N LEU A 45 -4.45 -3.34 -15.61
CA LEU A 45 -4.22 -2.16 -16.44
C LEU A 45 -3.82 -2.56 -17.87
N GLU A 46 -4.20 -1.74 -18.85
CA GLU A 46 -3.84 -1.94 -20.25
C GLU A 46 -2.39 -1.53 -20.55
N ASP A 47 -1.88 -0.53 -19.82
CA ASP A 47 -0.52 0.00 -20.00
C ASP A 47 0.12 0.38 -18.67
N TYR A 48 1.43 0.70 -18.71
CA TYR A 48 2.23 1.03 -17.52
C TYR A 48 2.06 2.48 -17.03
N LEU A 49 1.41 3.33 -17.79
CA LEU A 49 1.22 4.74 -17.43
C LEU A 49 -0.16 5.02 -16.83
N PHE A 50 -1.10 4.11 -17.00
CA PHE A 50 -2.46 4.28 -16.49
C PHE A 50 -3.08 5.63 -16.91
N GLY A 51 -2.75 6.09 -18.13
CA GLY A 51 -3.17 7.38 -18.66
C GLY A 51 -2.46 8.59 -18.04
N GLU A 52 -1.40 8.39 -17.26
CA GLU A 52 -0.61 9.44 -16.64
C GLU A 52 0.64 9.80 -17.46
N GLN A 53 1.30 10.92 -17.13
CA GLN A 53 2.48 11.41 -17.84
C GLN A 53 3.80 10.84 -17.31
N SER A 54 3.78 10.17 -16.16
CA SER A 54 4.97 9.56 -15.57
C SER A 54 4.58 8.35 -14.74
N TRP A 55 5.54 7.47 -14.52
CA TRP A 55 5.36 6.25 -13.73
C TRP A 55 5.04 6.55 -12.27
N GLU A 56 5.61 7.61 -11.68
CA GLU A 56 5.30 8.02 -10.30
C GLU A 56 3.84 8.47 -10.17
N LYS A 57 3.33 9.19 -11.17
CA LYS A 57 1.92 9.58 -11.20
C LYS A 57 1.03 8.37 -11.40
N ALA A 58 1.42 7.44 -12.27
CA ALA A 58 0.71 6.18 -12.46
C ALA A 58 0.65 5.38 -11.15
N GLU A 59 1.77 5.25 -10.43
CA GLU A 59 1.83 4.56 -9.15
C GLU A 59 0.95 5.23 -8.09
N ALA A 60 1.01 6.54 -7.96
CA ALA A 60 0.12 7.29 -7.06
C ALA A 60 -1.36 7.07 -7.40
N LYS A 61 -1.69 7.06 -8.70
CA LYS A 61 -3.04 6.77 -9.18
C LYS A 61 -3.45 5.33 -8.87
N MET A 62 -2.57 4.35 -9.03
CA MET A 62 -2.86 2.96 -8.68
C MET A 62 -3.27 2.85 -7.22
N LEU A 63 -2.51 3.42 -6.29
CA LEU A 63 -2.87 3.40 -4.87
C LEU A 63 -4.21 4.11 -4.62
N ARG A 64 -4.40 5.28 -5.19
CA ARG A 64 -5.64 6.05 -5.06
C ARG A 64 -6.87 5.26 -5.55
N GLU A 65 -6.78 4.68 -6.73
CA GLU A 65 -7.91 3.92 -7.30
C GLU A 65 -8.13 2.60 -6.56
N THR A 66 -7.07 1.95 -6.04
CA THR A 66 -7.21 0.77 -5.19
C THR A 66 -7.95 1.08 -3.89
N VAL A 67 -7.64 2.22 -3.25
CA VAL A 67 -8.36 2.66 -2.04
C VAL A 67 -9.83 2.95 -2.34
N LYS A 68 -10.13 3.58 -3.49
CA LYS A 68 -11.53 3.78 -3.92
C LYS A 68 -12.24 2.46 -4.20
N LEU A 69 -11.54 1.54 -4.84
CA LEU A 69 -12.09 0.23 -5.18
C LEU A 69 -12.43 -0.59 -3.93
N VAL A 70 -11.53 -0.67 -2.96
CA VAL A 70 -11.80 -1.39 -1.71
C VAL A 70 -12.94 -0.74 -0.92
N ALA A 71 -13.01 0.59 -0.88
CA ALA A 71 -14.11 1.31 -0.26
C ALA A 71 -15.46 1.00 -0.94
N SER A 72 -15.48 0.99 -2.28
CA SER A 72 -16.65 0.60 -3.06
C SER A 72 -17.08 -0.85 -2.79
N LYS A 73 -16.15 -1.79 -2.77
CA LYS A 73 -16.43 -3.20 -2.43
C LYS A 73 -16.98 -3.37 -1.02
N ALA A 74 -16.57 -2.49 -0.11
CA ALA A 74 -17.07 -2.45 1.27
C ALA A 74 -18.42 -1.71 1.42
N ASN A 75 -18.95 -1.11 0.36
CA ASN A 75 -20.06 -0.16 0.40
C ASN A 75 -19.82 0.98 1.42
N LEU A 76 -18.57 1.43 1.53
CA LEU A 76 -18.13 2.43 2.50
C LEU A 76 -17.80 3.75 1.76
N PRO A 77 -18.44 4.86 2.12
CA PRO A 77 -18.02 6.17 1.61
C PRO A 77 -16.57 6.48 2.02
N LEU A 78 -15.79 7.07 1.12
CA LEU A 78 -14.39 7.42 1.40
C LEU A 78 -14.21 8.26 2.66
N GLY A 79 -15.15 9.18 2.93
CA GLY A 79 -15.13 10.01 4.13
C GLY A 79 -15.34 9.26 5.46
N ASN A 80 -15.71 7.99 5.39
CA ASN A 80 -15.84 7.13 6.57
C ASN A 80 -14.57 6.31 6.85
N ILE A 81 -13.56 6.40 5.99
CA ILE A 81 -12.21 5.87 6.27
C ILE A 81 -11.51 6.90 7.15
N GLU A 82 -11.29 6.55 8.41
CA GLU A 82 -10.76 7.46 9.40
C GLU A 82 -9.25 7.70 9.24
N VAL A 83 -8.53 6.71 8.72
CA VAL A 83 -7.09 6.82 8.41
C VAL A 83 -6.67 5.84 7.33
N LEU A 84 -5.73 6.27 6.49
CA LEU A 84 -4.99 5.45 5.53
C LEU A 84 -3.57 5.22 6.07
N LEU A 85 -3.18 3.97 6.25
CA LEU A 85 -1.80 3.58 6.48
C LEU A 85 -1.24 3.06 5.17
N ALA A 86 -0.26 3.75 4.59
CA ALA A 86 0.28 3.29 3.32
C ALA A 86 1.73 3.70 3.10
N GLY A 87 2.36 3.01 2.16
CA GLY A 87 3.70 3.32 1.70
C GLY A 87 3.97 2.75 0.31
N ASP A 88 5.12 3.13 -0.22
CA ASP A 88 5.64 2.68 -1.49
C ASP A 88 7.16 2.40 -1.40
N LEU A 89 7.80 2.09 -2.51
CA LEU A 89 9.24 1.82 -2.55
C LEU A 89 10.09 3.06 -2.82
N LEU A 90 9.48 4.20 -3.13
CA LEU A 90 10.21 5.39 -3.53
C LEU A 90 10.73 6.15 -2.32
N ASN A 91 11.79 6.92 -2.54
CA ASN A 91 12.35 7.79 -1.52
C ASN A 91 11.26 8.73 -0.98
N GLN A 92 11.16 8.82 0.36
CA GLN A 92 10.16 9.59 1.08
C GLN A 92 8.69 9.19 0.78
N ILE A 93 8.46 7.94 0.32
CA ILE A 93 7.12 7.42 0.00
C ILE A 93 6.27 8.39 -0.83
N ILE A 94 6.87 8.88 -1.91
CA ILE A 94 6.31 10.00 -2.68
C ILE A 94 4.96 9.66 -3.32
N SER A 95 4.82 8.45 -3.88
CA SER A 95 3.57 8.03 -4.52
C SER A 95 2.42 7.92 -3.52
N ALA A 96 2.68 7.36 -2.33
CA ALA A 96 1.68 7.25 -1.27
C ALA A 96 1.27 8.63 -0.72
N ASN A 97 2.22 9.56 -0.56
CA ASN A 97 1.92 10.93 -0.15
C ASN A 97 0.99 11.66 -1.15
N PHE A 98 1.26 11.54 -2.46
CA PHE A 98 0.41 12.17 -3.46
C PHE A 98 -0.98 11.52 -3.52
N ALA A 99 -1.06 10.20 -3.44
CA ALA A 99 -2.34 9.50 -3.38
C ALA A 99 -3.17 9.92 -2.16
N ALA A 100 -2.56 9.97 -0.97
CA ALA A 100 -3.22 10.39 0.26
C ALA A 100 -3.74 11.82 0.19
N ARG A 101 -2.95 12.75 -0.37
CA ARG A 101 -3.36 14.15 -0.60
C ARG A 101 -4.62 14.24 -1.46
N GLU A 102 -4.70 13.44 -2.53
CA GLU A 102 -5.85 13.44 -3.44
C GLU A 102 -7.09 12.77 -2.82
N LEU A 103 -6.89 11.73 -2.02
CA LEU A 103 -7.96 11.04 -1.30
C LEU A 103 -8.56 11.90 -0.16
N LYS A 104 -7.77 12.84 0.39
CA LYS A 104 -8.16 13.68 1.53
C LYS A 104 -8.54 12.89 2.77
N ILE A 105 -7.91 11.74 2.96
CA ILE A 105 -8.04 10.89 4.14
C ILE A 105 -6.83 11.17 5.05
N PRO A 106 -6.98 11.25 6.38
CA PRO A 106 -5.84 11.30 7.30
C PRO A 106 -4.85 10.17 6.99
N PHE A 107 -3.55 10.49 6.99
CA PHE A 107 -2.53 9.59 6.45
C PHE A 107 -1.41 9.36 7.44
N LEU A 108 -1.08 8.10 7.65
CA LEU A 108 0.12 7.65 8.34
C LEU A 108 1.02 6.92 7.32
N GLY A 109 2.11 7.58 6.94
CA GLY A 109 3.07 7.03 5.99
C GLY A 109 3.94 5.95 6.64
N LEU A 110 4.05 4.80 5.98
CA LEU A 110 4.87 3.68 6.39
C LEU A 110 6.08 3.54 5.46
N TYR A 111 7.25 3.34 6.04
CA TYR A 111 8.50 3.25 5.30
C TYR A 111 9.17 1.89 5.51
N GLY A 112 8.44 0.83 5.24
CA GLY A 112 8.88 -0.56 5.45
C GLY A 112 9.28 -1.31 4.16
N ALA A 113 9.24 -0.65 2.99
CA ALA A 113 9.45 -1.28 1.69
C ALA A 113 8.62 -2.57 1.54
N CYS A 114 9.26 -3.73 1.37
CA CYS A 114 8.56 -5.01 1.22
C CYS A 114 7.73 -5.43 2.46
N SER A 115 8.04 -4.90 3.65
CA SER A 115 7.29 -5.20 4.87
C SER A 115 6.08 -4.29 5.12
N THR A 116 5.91 -3.23 4.32
CA THR A 116 4.90 -2.18 4.54
C THR A 116 3.47 -2.73 4.70
N MET A 117 3.08 -3.75 3.91
CA MET A 117 1.75 -4.35 4.05
C MET A 117 1.57 -5.04 5.40
N ALA A 118 2.54 -5.86 5.80
CA ALA A 118 2.48 -6.57 7.09
C ALA A 118 2.56 -5.59 8.27
N GLU A 119 3.42 -4.58 8.18
CA GLU A 119 3.54 -3.49 9.15
C GLU A 119 2.22 -2.73 9.28
N GLY A 120 1.63 -2.32 8.15
CA GLY A 120 0.36 -1.60 8.13
C GLY A 120 -0.80 -2.40 8.72
N ILE A 121 -0.91 -3.70 8.42
CA ILE A 121 -1.92 -4.58 9.01
C ILE A 121 -1.71 -4.70 10.52
N ALA A 122 -0.48 -4.90 10.98
CA ALA A 122 -0.17 -5.01 12.39
C ALA A 122 -0.48 -3.71 13.15
N LEU A 123 -0.02 -2.56 12.64
CA LEU A 123 -0.31 -1.25 13.21
C LEU A 123 -1.80 -0.92 13.18
N GLY A 124 -2.46 -1.18 12.06
CA GLY A 124 -3.90 -0.99 11.93
C GLY A 124 -4.69 -1.80 12.96
N ALA A 125 -4.32 -3.05 13.16
CA ALA A 125 -4.93 -3.90 14.18
C ALA A 125 -4.73 -3.33 15.59
N MET A 126 -3.52 -2.85 15.91
CA MET A 126 -3.24 -2.21 17.19
C MET A 126 -4.04 -0.93 17.39
N LEU A 127 -4.19 -0.12 16.36
CA LEU A 127 -4.93 1.14 16.40
C LEU A 127 -6.43 0.92 16.63
N ILE A 128 -7.02 -0.07 15.98
CA ILE A 128 -8.44 -0.45 16.20
C ILE A 128 -8.63 -1.04 17.59
N ASP A 129 -7.81 -2.02 17.97
CA ASP A 129 -7.89 -2.66 19.29
C ASP A 129 -7.58 -1.66 20.43
N GLY A 130 -6.79 -0.62 20.15
CA GLY A 130 -6.54 0.48 21.07
C GLY A 130 -7.67 1.49 21.19
N GLY A 131 -8.71 1.40 20.32
CA GLY A 131 -9.84 2.30 20.31
C GLY A 131 -9.56 3.69 19.72
N PHE A 132 -8.46 3.83 18.93
CA PHE A 132 -8.14 5.10 18.27
C PHE A 132 -8.92 5.30 16.98
N TYR A 133 -9.24 4.22 16.28
CA TYR A 133 -9.99 4.21 15.03
C TYR A 133 -10.96 3.03 15.01
N SER A 134 -12.07 3.18 14.30
CA SER A 134 -13.05 2.12 14.07
C SER A 134 -12.92 1.53 12.67
N THR A 135 -12.52 2.35 11.70
CA THR A 135 -12.39 1.95 10.30
C THR A 135 -11.15 2.59 9.69
N LEU A 136 -10.28 1.76 9.17
CA LEU A 136 -9.07 2.20 8.48
C LEU A 136 -8.78 1.36 7.24
N THR A 137 -7.92 1.90 6.39
CA THR A 137 -7.44 1.19 5.20
C THR A 137 -5.92 1.09 5.27
N VAL A 138 -5.41 -0.08 4.89
CA VAL A 138 -3.97 -0.31 4.70
C VAL A 138 -3.73 -0.51 3.22
N GLY A 139 -2.72 0.17 2.67
CA GLY A 139 -2.38 0.06 1.26
C GLY A 139 -0.88 0.09 1.02
N VAL A 140 -0.46 -0.59 -0.03
CA VAL A 140 0.91 -0.50 -0.55
C VAL A 140 0.85 -0.39 -2.05
N THR A 141 1.82 0.28 -2.62
CA THR A 141 1.99 0.36 -4.06
C THR A 141 3.45 0.21 -4.44
N SER A 142 3.66 -0.26 -5.65
CA SER A 142 4.98 -0.31 -6.26
C SER A 142 4.80 -0.34 -7.77
N HIS A 143 5.57 0.49 -8.45
CA HIS A 143 5.65 0.46 -9.90
C HIS A 143 7.06 0.04 -10.30
N HIS A 144 7.18 -1.04 -11.08
CA HIS A 144 8.47 -1.61 -11.45
C HIS A 144 9.44 -0.56 -12.00
N HIS A 145 9.00 0.25 -12.95
CA HIS A 145 9.87 1.25 -13.59
C HIS A 145 10.33 2.36 -12.65
N THR A 146 9.51 2.80 -11.71
CA THR A 146 9.90 3.81 -10.72
C THR A 146 10.93 3.26 -9.75
N ALA A 147 10.68 2.06 -9.23
CA ALA A 147 11.58 1.38 -8.33
C ALA A 147 12.92 1.08 -9.01
N GLU A 148 12.90 0.53 -10.22
CA GLU A 148 14.10 0.26 -11.02
C GLU A 148 14.93 1.53 -11.23
N ARG A 149 14.29 2.63 -11.63
CA ARG A 149 15.00 3.89 -11.86
C ARG A 149 15.65 4.41 -10.59
N GLN A 150 14.95 4.36 -9.46
CA GLN A 150 15.47 4.85 -8.19
C GLN A 150 16.61 4.00 -7.65
N PHE A 151 16.54 2.69 -7.81
CA PHE A 151 17.53 1.77 -7.27
C PHE A 151 18.63 1.37 -8.27
N ARG A 152 18.61 1.88 -9.49
CA ARG A 152 19.73 1.77 -10.42
C ARG A 152 20.90 2.58 -9.91
N PHE A 153 21.99 1.89 -9.68
CA PHE A 153 23.22 2.54 -9.20
C PHE A 153 24.24 2.65 -10.32
N PRO A 154 24.97 3.74 -10.40
CA PRO A 154 24.65 5.09 -9.94
C PRO A 154 23.74 5.81 -10.97
N THR A 155 22.56 6.18 -10.57
CA THR A 155 21.57 6.86 -11.44
C THR A 155 22.10 8.14 -12.05
N GLU A 156 22.86 8.91 -11.27
CA GLU A 156 23.47 10.19 -11.68
C GLU A 156 24.51 10.02 -12.80
N GLN A 157 25.13 8.86 -12.90
CA GLN A 157 26.11 8.54 -13.93
C GLN A 157 25.52 7.74 -15.09
N GLY A 158 24.21 7.50 -15.08
CA GLY A 158 23.53 6.71 -16.10
C GLY A 158 23.98 5.26 -16.17
N ALA A 159 24.50 4.71 -15.06
CA ALA A 159 24.94 3.33 -15.03
C ALA A 159 23.77 2.38 -15.29
N GLN A 160 24.00 1.47 -16.22
CA GLN A 160 23.07 0.38 -16.50
C GLN A 160 23.35 -0.80 -15.58
N ARG A 161 22.33 -1.57 -15.28
CA ARG A 161 22.50 -2.89 -14.68
C ARG A 161 23.48 -3.73 -15.49
N LEU A 162 24.34 -4.43 -14.79
CA LEU A 162 25.12 -5.49 -15.44
C LEU A 162 24.17 -6.56 -15.98
N PRO A 163 24.45 -7.16 -17.16
CA PRO A 163 23.64 -8.23 -17.71
C PRO A 163 23.42 -9.41 -16.74
N SER A 164 24.37 -9.64 -15.84
CA SER A 164 24.30 -10.68 -14.81
C SER A 164 23.39 -10.35 -13.62
N SER A 165 22.85 -9.14 -13.55
CA SER A 165 21.96 -8.70 -12.48
C SER A 165 20.51 -8.49 -12.93
N GLN A 166 20.15 -9.01 -14.09
CA GLN A 166 18.78 -9.03 -14.60
C GLN A 166 18.03 -10.24 -14.05
#